data_93a474fbf86e4717f20ec5bd330f2cb3
#
_entry.id   93a474fbf86e4717f20ec5bd330f2cb3
#
_cell.length_a   1.000
_cell.length_b   1.000
_cell.length_c   1.000
_cell.angle_alpha   90.00
_cell.angle_beta   90.00
_cell.angle_gamma   90.00
#
_symmetry.space_group_name_H-M   'P 1'
#
loop_
_entity.id
_entity.type
_entity.pdbx_description
1 polymer ?
#
loop_
_entity_poly.entity_id
_entity_poly.type
_entity_poly.pdbx_seq_one_letter_code
_entity_poly.pdbx_strand_id
1 'polypeptide(L)'
;MGLFGKKELCPICGAPTPRLLPTKVADTPICKECAGKIDIPYDIVGAMTLDDFRQYLAFYDGNAALREQFQNEYAFDVKGWVDEVENDFTHGLLRMTDQPQSIVFEGSCIRSFQIMEDNYPLYEGSAAGLHCSPSEATKYLYQLRPMYNEYLREKREYERTRAMMEAMDRDRDGPRRDIPEPSFDAQQPVQQYHIILTLDHPYRMELRGDLDGPDFSFLVPDLPETTQKYHELLDSLDVLAQNLMKLFAPNAPIQKMDSTGTQPLQVTPAPAAPADAVAEIQRFKTLVDQGIITEEEFTAKKRQLLGI
;
A
#
# COMPACT_ATOMS: atom_id res chain seq x y z
N MET A 1 -19.20 -48.37 -27.72
CA MET A 1 -17.92 -48.10 -27.08
C MET A 1 -18.18 -47.12 -25.95
N GLY A 2 -18.01 -47.57 -24.69
CA GLY A 2 -18.48 -46.83 -23.52
C GLY A 2 -17.63 -45.60 -23.25
N LEU A 3 -18.27 -44.44 -23.22
CA LEU A 3 -17.77 -43.14 -22.78
C LEU A 3 -17.38 -43.05 -21.31
N PHE A 4 -17.28 -44.20 -20.61
CA PHE A 4 -16.96 -44.24 -19.18
C PHE A 4 -15.56 -44.87 -18.99
N GLY A 5 -14.50 -44.09 -19.24
CA GLY A 5 -13.17 -44.42 -18.76
C GLY A 5 -13.18 -44.71 -17.27
N LYS A 6 -12.28 -45.62 -16.79
CA LYS A 6 -12.07 -45.85 -15.33
C LYS A 6 -11.93 -44.53 -14.63
N LYS A 7 -12.62 -44.39 -13.48
CA LYS A 7 -12.38 -43.26 -12.57
C LYS A 7 -10.92 -43.33 -12.13
N GLU A 8 -10.14 -42.34 -12.48
CA GLU A 8 -8.80 -42.18 -11.92
C GLU A 8 -8.92 -41.79 -10.46
N LEU A 9 -8.09 -42.40 -9.64
CA LEU A 9 -8.04 -42.13 -8.20
C LEU A 9 -6.89 -41.19 -7.89
N CYS A 10 -7.10 -40.27 -6.96
CA CYS A 10 -6.07 -39.36 -6.48
C CYS A 10 -4.91 -40.15 -5.88
N PRO A 11 -3.67 -39.95 -6.34
CA PRO A 11 -2.50 -40.68 -5.83
C PRO A 11 -2.13 -40.30 -4.40
N ILE A 12 -2.75 -39.23 -3.87
CA ILE A 12 -2.53 -38.74 -2.50
C ILE A 12 -3.47 -39.43 -1.51
N CYS A 13 -4.79 -39.29 -1.72
CA CYS A 13 -5.79 -39.74 -0.75
C CYS A 13 -6.71 -40.90 -1.24
N GLY A 14 -6.55 -41.35 -2.48
CA GLY A 14 -7.39 -42.38 -3.07
C GLY A 14 -8.81 -41.97 -3.46
N ALA A 15 -9.20 -40.72 -3.27
CA ALA A 15 -10.52 -40.22 -3.67
C ALA A 15 -10.62 -40.09 -5.22
N PRO A 16 -11.84 -40.14 -5.79
CA PRO A 16 -12.02 -40.01 -7.23
C PRO A 16 -11.65 -38.60 -7.72
N THR A 17 -10.90 -38.54 -8.85
CA THR A 17 -10.53 -37.27 -9.47
C THR A 17 -11.64 -36.70 -10.35
N PRO A 18 -11.69 -35.37 -10.57
CA PRO A 18 -12.59 -34.75 -11.53
C PRO A 18 -12.33 -35.26 -12.96
N ARG A 19 -13.39 -35.48 -13.75
CA ARG A 19 -13.27 -35.92 -15.14
C ARG A 19 -12.97 -34.80 -16.11
N LEU A 20 -13.37 -33.57 -15.77
CA LEU A 20 -13.18 -32.39 -16.59
C LEU A 20 -12.21 -31.44 -15.86
N LEU A 21 -11.15 -31.03 -16.55
CA LEU A 21 -10.16 -30.08 -16.09
C LEU A 21 -9.62 -30.37 -14.67
N PRO A 22 -9.13 -31.60 -14.39
CA PRO A 22 -8.56 -31.88 -13.07
C PRO A 22 -7.29 -31.05 -12.84
N THR A 23 -7.10 -30.56 -11.61
CA THR A 23 -5.80 -30.06 -11.17
C THR A 23 -4.78 -31.19 -11.21
N LYS A 24 -3.57 -30.91 -11.69
CA LYS A 24 -2.49 -31.90 -11.84
C LYS A 24 -1.27 -31.49 -11.04
N VAL A 25 -0.60 -32.49 -10.50
CA VAL A 25 0.73 -32.40 -9.89
C VAL A 25 1.59 -33.47 -10.54
N ALA A 26 2.78 -33.16 -11.04
CA ALA A 26 3.62 -34.07 -11.84
C ALA A 26 2.81 -34.79 -12.95
N ASP A 27 2.03 -34.04 -13.73
CA ASP A 27 1.12 -34.56 -14.78
C ASP A 27 0.02 -35.53 -14.30
N THR A 28 -0.09 -35.78 -13.02
CA THR A 28 -1.07 -36.71 -12.44
C THR A 28 -2.26 -35.95 -11.85
N PRO A 29 -3.51 -36.32 -12.21
CA PRO A 29 -4.70 -35.66 -11.69
C PRO A 29 -4.89 -35.93 -10.18
N ILE A 30 -5.27 -34.89 -9.44
CA ILE A 30 -5.61 -34.96 -8.02
C ILE A 30 -7.09 -34.66 -7.80
N CYS A 31 -7.65 -35.04 -6.64
CA CYS A 31 -9.04 -34.80 -6.29
C CYS A 31 -9.27 -33.33 -5.89
N LYS A 32 -10.56 -32.93 -5.87
CA LYS A 32 -10.94 -31.55 -5.51
C LYS A 32 -10.50 -31.16 -4.10
N GLU A 33 -10.54 -32.11 -3.17
CA GLU A 33 -10.15 -31.87 -1.77
C GLU A 33 -8.67 -31.57 -1.62
N CYS A 34 -7.80 -32.39 -2.27
CA CYS A 34 -6.37 -32.11 -2.29
C CYS A 34 -6.04 -30.83 -3.07
N ALA A 35 -6.75 -30.56 -4.18
CA ALA A 35 -6.60 -29.34 -4.96
C ALA A 35 -7.03 -28.08 -4.18
N GLY A 36 -8.09 -28.18 -3.36
CA GLY A 36 -8.58 -27.08 -2.54
C GLY A 36 -7.65 -26.65 -1.40
N LYS A 37 -6.60 -27.45 -1.13
CA LYS A 37 -5.56 -27.10 -0.16
C LYS A 37 -4.35 -26.39 -0.81
N ILE A 38 -4.37 -26.17 -2.13
CA ILE A 38 -3.29 -25.45 -2.82
C ILE A 38 -3.45 -23.95 -2.54
N ASP A 39 -2.54 -23.43 -1.73
CA ASP A 39 -2.44 -22.03 -1.37
C ASP A 39 -1.00 -21.51 -1.63
N ILE A 40 -0.43 -21.93 -2.72
CA ILE A 40 0.87 -21.51 -3.25
C ILE A 40 0.76 -21.34 -4.77
N PRO A 41 1.68 -20.58 -5.39
CA PRO A 41 1.66 -20.38 -6.84
C PRO A 41 1.66 -21.69 -7.63
N TYR A 42 0.86 -21.74 -8.70
CA TYR A 42 0.71 -22.96 -9.52
C TYR A 42 1.99 -23.39 -10.24
N ASP A 43 2.92 -22.48 -10.52
CA ASP A 43 4.24 -22.79 -11.07
C ASP A 43 5.09 -23.59 -10.08
N ILE A 44 5.02 -23.26 -8.78
CA ILE A 44 5.65 -24.04 -7.71
C ILE A 44 5.03 -25.45 -7.64
N VAL A 45 3.69 -25.53 -7.65
CA VAL A 45 2.98 -26.83 -7.64
C VAL A 45 3.31 -27.64 -8.89
N GLY A 46 3.42 -27.00 -10.05
CA GLY A 46 3.77 -27.64 -11.31
C GLY A 46 5.18 -28.25 -11.35
N ALA A 47 6.09 -27.70 -10.55
CA ALA A 47 7.46 -28.21 -10.40
C ALA A 47 7.61 -29.32 -9.35
N MET A 48 6.58 -29.56 -8.52
CA MET A 48 6.61 -30.56 -7.45
C MET A 48 6.48 -31.98 -7.99
N THR A 49 7.19 -32.90 -7.34
CA THR A 49 6.86 -34.34 -7.40
C THR A 49 5.63 -34.64 -6.55
N LEU A 50 5.05 -35.84 -6.70
CA LEU A 50 3.96 -36.27 -5.81
C LEU A 50 4.36 -36.35 -4.33
N ASP A 51 5.63 -36.63 -4.05
CA ASP A 51 6.15 -36.70 -2.69
C ASP A 51 6.33 -35.28 -2.10
N ASP A 52 6.83 -34.34 -2.89
CA ASP A 52 6.90 -32.92 -2.47
C ASP A 52 5.50 -32.37 -2.18
N PHE A 53 4.52 -32.73 -3.02
CA PHE A 53 3.14 -32.30 -2.81
C PHE A 53 2.50 -32.96 -1.56
N ARG A 54 2.85 -34.20 -1.21
CA ARG A 54 2.44 -34.79 0.07
C ARG A 54 3.03 -34.05 1.27
N GLN A 55 4.29 -33.66 1.18
CA GLN A 55 4.94 -32.84 2.23
C GLN A 55 4.27 -31.46 2.36
N TYR A 56 3.96 -30.83 1.23
CA TYR A 56 3.20 -29.58 1.22
C TYR A 56 1.82 -29.73 1.88
N LEU A 57 1.07 -30.78 1.55
CA LEU A 57 -0.23 -31.03 2.18
C LEU A 57 -0.11 -31.28 3.69
N ALA A 58 0.90 -31.99 4.13
CA ALA A 58 1.17 -32.18 5.55
C ALA A 58 1.50 -30.87 6.26
N PHE A 59 2.27 -29.99 5.61
CA PHE A 59 2.53 -28.63 6.07
C PHE A 59 1.22 -27.81 6.14
N TYR A 60 0.42 -27.82 5.07
CA TYR A 60 -0.87 -27.11 5.03
C TYR A 60 -1.81 -27.59 6.14
N ASP A 61 -1.91 -28.89 6.36
CA ASP A 61 -2.74 -29.46 7.43
C ASP A 61 -2.18 -29.10 8.83
N GLY A 62 -0.86 -29.07 9.00
CA GLY A 62 -0.19 -28.62 10.22
C GLY A 62 -0.44 -27.13 10.54
N ASN A 63 -0.66 -26.30 9.52
CA ASN A 63 -0.99 -24.88 9.68
C ASN A 63 -2.43 -24.64 10.20
N ALA A 64 -3.25 -25.70 10.34
CA ALA A 64 -4.64 -25.58 10.80
C ALA A 64 -4.76 -24.90 12.17
N ALA A 65 -3.88 -25.22 13.11
CA ALA A 65 -3.89 -24.62 14.44
C ALA A 65 -3.65 -23.11 14.41
N LEU A 66 -2.74 -22.62 13.52
CA LEU A 66 -2.51 -21.20 13.33
C LEU A 66 -3.73 -20.52 12.70
N ARG A 67 -4.39 -21.18 11.73
CA ARG A 67 -5.63 -20.65 11.13
C ARG A 67 -6.78 -20.54 12.13
N GLU A 68 -6.90 -21.51 13.03
CA GLU A 68 -7.94 -21.50 14.06
C GLU A 68 -7.74 -20.43 15.12
N GLN A 69 -6.47 -20.11 15.45
CA GLN A 69 -6.19 -19.08 16.46
C GLN A 69 -6.09 -17.67 15.87
N PHE A 70 -5.96 -17.53 14.55
CA PHE A 70 -5.79 -16.24 13.88
C PHE A 70 -6.98 -15.31 14.11
N GLN A 71 -6.70 -14.09 14.58
CA GLN A 71 -7.68 -13.04 14.81
C GLN A 71 -7.23 -11.79 14.06
N ASN A 72 -7.97 -11.40 13.03
CA ASN A 72 -7.65 -10.19 12.28
C ASN A 72 -7.84 -8.94 13.16
N GLU A 73 -6.76 -8.28 13.52
CA GLU A 73 -6.75 -7.03 14.29
C GLU A 73 -6.49 -5.80 13.41
N TYR A 74 -5.90 -6.01 12.23
CA TYR A 74 -5.62 -4.96 11.25
C TYR A 74 -5.56 -5.58 9.86
N ALA A 75 -6.24 -4.94 8.91
CA ALA A 75 -6.24 -5.32 7.51
C ALA A 75 -5.83 -4.14 6.63
N PHE A 76 -5.12 -4.43 5.54
CA PHE A 76 -4.74 -3.48 4.52
C PHE A 76 -4.95 -4.09 3.13
N ASP A 77 -5.76 -3.42 2.30
CA ASP A 77 -6.08 -3.88 0.96
C ASP A 77 -4.85 -3.84 0.04
N VAL A 78 -4.61 -4.94 -0.65
CA VAL A 78 -3.60 -5.07 -1.71
C VAL A 78 -4.22 -5.77 -2.92
N LYS A 79 -3.59 -5.65 -4.08
CA LYS A 79 -4.04 -6.29 -5.32
C LYS A 79 -2.97 -7.23 -5.87
N GLY A 80 -3.39 -8.21 -6.64
CA GLY A 80 -2.48 -9.15 -7.31
C GLY A 80 -2.53 -10.55 -6.73
N TRP A 81 -1.38 -11.12 -6.34
CA TRP A 81 -1.29 -12.45 -5.71
C TRP A 81 -1.72 -12.44 -4.24
N VAL A 82 -1.88 -11.27 -3.72
CA VAL A 82 -2.25 -10.97 -2.34
C VAL A 82 -3.44 -10.03 -2.45
N ASP A 83 -4.55 -10.39 -1.83
CA ASP A 83 -5.77 -9.57 -1.84
C ASP A 83 -5.80 -8.61 -0.65
N GLU A 84 -5.21 -9.02 0.46
CA GLU A 84 -5.21 -8.28 1.72
C GLU A 84 -4.01 -8.66 2.58
N VAL A 85 -3.50 -7.73 3.38
CA VAL A 85 -2.50 -8.00 4.43
C VAL A 85 -3.22 -7.91 5.76
N GLU A 86 -3.49 -9.05 6.37
CA GLU A 86 -4.12 -9.14 7.68
C GLU A 86 -3.12 -9.48 8.78
N ASN A 87 -3.19 -8.77 9.89
CA ASN A 87 -2.26 -8.92 11.02
C ASN A 87 -3.01 -9.29 12.31
N ASP A 88 -2.49 -10.27 13.01
CA ASP A 88 -2.84 -10.65 14.38
C ASP A 88 -1.64 -10.35 15.27
N PHE A 89 -1.69 -9.21 15.97
CA PHE A 89 -0.58 -8.78 16.83
C PHE A 89 -0.53 -9.56 18.15
N THR A 90 -1.68 -10.04 18.61
CA THR A 90 -1.80 -10.82 19.86
C THR A 90 -1.03 -12.13 19.75
N HIS A 91 -1.08 -12.79 18.60
CA HIS A 91 -0.39 -14.07 18.38
C HIS A 91 0.86 -13.92 17.49
N GLY A 92 1.15 -12.71 16.98
CA GLY A 92 2.29 -12.46 16.11
C GLY A 92 2.17 -13.15 14.76
N LEU A 93 0.98 -13.14 14.16
CA LEU A 93 0.64 -13.85 12.93
C LEU A 93 0.29 -12.89 11.79
N LEU A 94 0.55 -13.36 10.56
CA LEU A 94 0.26 -12.66 9.30
C LEU A 94 -0.53 -13.58 8.38
N ARG A 95 -1.57 -13.05 7.73
CA ARG A 95 -2.25 -13.69 6.60
C ARG A 95 -2.28 -12.73 5.41
N MET A 96 -2.09 -13.25 4.19
CA MET A 96 -1.96 -12.42 2.99
C MET A 96 -3.16 -12.55 2.06
N THR A 97 -4.36 -12.74 2.62
CA THR A 97 -5.63 -12.84 1.92
C THR A 97 -6.76 -12.82 2.95
N ASP A 98 -7.95 -12.44 2.54
CA ASP A 98 -9.18 -12.52 3.33
C ASP A 98 -9.73 -13.95 3.48
N GLN A 99 -9.10 -14.94 2.83
CA GLN A 99 -9.59 -16.31 2.80
C GLN A 99 -9.23 -17.07 4.10
N PRO A 100 -10.22 -17.50 4.92
CA PRO A 100 -9.95 -18.16 6.22
C PRO A 100 -9.14 -19.45 6.12
N GLN A 101 -9.20 -20.14 4.98
CA GLN A 101 -8.47 -21.38 4.73
C GLN A 101 -7.03 -21.19 4.29
N SER A 102 -6.59 -19.94 4.02
CA SER A 102 -5.24 -19.66 3.56
C SER A 102 -4.21 -19.85 4.65
N ILE A 103 -2.97 -20.08 4.22
CA ILE A 103 -1.81 -20.26 5.11
C ILE A 103 -1.62 -19.00 5.95
N VAL A 104 -1.47 -19.19 7.25
CA VAL A 104 -1.09 -18.17 8.22
C VAL A 104 0.41 -18.29 8.48
N PHE A 105 1.12 -17.18 8.42
CA PHE A 105 2.54 -17.09 8.64
C PHE A 105 2.83 -16.58 10.07
N GLU A 106 3.81 -17.16 10.72
CA GLU A 106 4.34 -16.56 11.94
C GLU A 106 5.19 -15.34 11.61
N GLY A 107 5.10 -14.28 12.41
CA GLY A 107 5.92 -13.07 12.23
C GLY A 107 7.42 -13.38 12.21
N SER A 108 7.85 -14.42 12.93
CA SER A 108 9.23 -14.94 12.91
C SER A 108 9.73 -15.40 11.54
N CYS A 109 8.80 -15.71 10.60
CA CYS A 109 9.15 -16.06 9.22
C CYS A 109 9.50 -14.82 8.37
N ILE A 110 9.13 -13.61 8.79
CA ILE A 110 9.39 -12.39 8.03
C ILE A 110 10.87 -12.03 8.20
N ARG A 111 11.61 -11.94 7.09
CA ARG A 111 13.01 -11.47 7.08
C ARG A 111 13.10 -9.98 6.85
N SER A 112 12.32 -9.49 5.90
CA SER A 112 12.28 -8.07 5.53
C SER A 112 11.02 -7.77 4.74
N PHE A 113 10.69 -6.50 4.63
CA PHE A 113 9.72 -6.01 3.67
C PHE A 113 10.18 -4.71 3.03
N GLN A 114 9.61 -4.40 1.87
CA GLN A 114 9.75 -3.12 1.19
C GLN A 114 8.38 -2.65 0.73
N ILE A 115 8.08 -1.37 0.93
CA ILE A 115 6.95 -0.68 0.30
C ILE A 115 7.54 0.29 -0.69
N MET A 116 7.18 0.13 -1.96
CA MET A 116 7.81 0.80 -3.10
C MET A 116 6.87 1.82 -3.73
N GLU A 117 7.43 2.94 -4.16
CA GLU A 117 6.86 3.95 -5.04
C GLU A 117 7.55 3.81 -6.40
N ASP A 118 6.89 3.15 -7.37
CA ASP A 118 7.52 2.65 -8.60
C ASP A 118 8.75 1.77 -8.28
N ASN A 119 9.94 2.26 -8.57
CA ASN A 119 11.21 1.59 -8.28
C ASN A 119 11.94 2.18 -7.05
N TYR A 120 11.30 3.09 -6.32
CA TYR A 120 11.90 3.78 -5.18
C TYR A 120 11.35 3.24 -3.86
N PRO A 121 12.19 2.75 -2.93
CA PRO A 121 11.74 2.26 -1.64
C PRO A 121 11.34 3.42 -0.73
N LEU A 122 10.05 3.45 -0.34
CA LEU A 122 9.54 4.37 0.68
C LEU A 122 9.82 3.86 2.09
N TYR A 123 9.58 2.56 2.30
CA TYR A 123 9.78 1.88 3.57
C TYR A 123 10.54 0.59 3.36
N GLU A 124 11.58 0.38 4.16
CA GLU A 124 12.37 -0.84 4.17
C GLU A 124 12.47 -1.33 5.61
N GLY A 125 11.78 -2.43 5.92
CA GLY A 125 11.77 -3.05 7.23
C GLY A 125 12.64 -4.29 7.29
N SER A 126 13.45 -4.41 8.34
CA SER A 126 14.27 -5.59 8.62
C SER A 126 14.48 -5.74 10.12
N ALA A 127 15.14 -6.80 10.55
CA ALA A 127 15.55 -6.97 11.96
C ALA A 127 16.45 -5.82 12.46
N ALA A 128 17.13 -5.10 11.56
CA ALA A 128 17.96 -3.94 11.90
C ALA A 128 17.14 -2.66 12.16
N GLY A 129 15.91 -2.59 11.68
CA GLY A 129 15.02 -1.45 11.85
C GLY A 129 14.14 -1.16 10.65
N LEU A 130 13.33 -0.11 10.79
CA LEU A 130 12.53 0.48 9.73
C LEU A 130 13.22 1.72 9.19
N HIS A 131 13.55 1.70 7.91
CA HIS A 131 14.07 2.83 7.18
C HIS A 131 12.92 3.48 6.38
N CYS A 132 12.72 4.80 6.54
CA CYS A 132 11.69 5.55 5.85
C CYS A 132 12.35 6.60 4.96
N SER A 133 12.07 6.57 3.68
CA SER A 133 12.54 7.53 2.68
C SER A 133 11.46 8.55 2.32
N PRO A 134 11.83 9.80 1.96
CA PRO A 134 10.84 10.78 1.50
C PRO A 134 10.26 10.39 0.14
N SER A 135 8.95 10.60 -0.04
CA SER A 135 8.24 10.32 -1.29
C SER A 135 8.68 11.26 -2.42
N GLU A 136 9.06 10.70 -3.56
CA GLU A 136 9.35 11.46 -4.78
C GLU A 136 8.06 12.04 -5.40
N ALA A 137 6.92 11.35 -5.26
CA ALA A 137 5.63 11.87 -5.69
C ALA A 137 5.27 13.17 -4.96
N THR A 138 5.41 13.19 -3.63
CA THR A 138 5.14 14.39 -2.84
C THR A 138 6.05 15.54 -3.25
N LYS A 139 7.32 15.29 -3.45
CA LYS A 139 8.30 16.28 -3.91
C LYS A 139 7.92 16.86 -5.28
N TYR A 140 7.53 16.00 -6.22
CA TYR A 140 7.06 16.42 -7.54
C TYR A 140 5.79 17.29 -7.45
N LEU A 141 4.79 16.88 -6.67
CA LEU A 141 3.56 17.65 -6.47
C LEU A 141 3.84 19.06 -5.88
N TYR A 142 4.79 19.18 -4.97
CA TYR A 142 5.23 20.48 -4.46
C TYR A 142 5.86 21.34 -5.55
N GLN A 143 6.63 20.75 -6.47
CA GLN A 143 7.25 21.47 -7.59
C GLN A 143 6.20 21.96 -8.60
N LEU A 144 5.06 21.33 -8.73
CA LEU A 144 3.97 21.75 -9.61
C LEU A 144 3.20 22.97 -9.09
N ARG A 145 3.26 23.30 -7.79
CA ARG A 145 2.47 24.38 -7.18
C ARG A 145 2.60 25.75 -7.88
N PRO A 146 3.80 26.25 -8.26
CA PRO A 146 3.93 27.51 -8.96
C PRO A 146 3.22 27.50 -10.32
N MET A 147 3.37 26.43 -11.10
CA MET A 147 2.72 26.27 -12.41
C MET A 147 1.20 26.18 -12.27
N TYR A 148 0.71 25.48 -11.27
CA TYR A 148 -0.73 25.38 -10.98
C TYR A 148 -1.34 26.72 -10.57
N ASN A 149 -0.64 27.52 -9.78
CA ASN A 149 -1.09 28.86 -9.40
C ASN A 149 -1.14 29.82 -10.62
N GLU A 150 -0.21 29.66 -11.56
CA GLU A 150 -0.25 30.40 -12.82
C GLU A 150 -1.43 30.00 -13.68
N TYR A 151 -1.64 28.70 -13.89
CA TYR A 151 -2.82 28.17 -14.56
C TYR A 151 -4.14 28.69 -13.95
N LEU A 152 -4.29 28.70 -12.62
CA LEU A 152 -5.47 29.24 -11.96
C LEU A 152 -5.65 30.75 -12.19
N ARG A 153 -4.59 31.51 -12.34
CA ARG A 153 -4.65 32.93 -12.70
C ARG A 153 -5.15 33.09 -14.13
N GLU A 154 -4.54 32.38 -15.08
CA GLU A 154 -4.91 32.43 -16.50
C GLU A 154 -6.37 31.96 -16.71
N LYS A 155 -6.79 30.90 -16.03
CA LYS A 155 -8.16 30.41 -16.09
C LYS A 155 -9.16 31.44 -15.63
N ARG A 156 -8.88 32.16 -14.54
CA ARG A 156 -9.74 33.28 -14.07
C ARG A 156 -9.80 34.43 -15.08
N GLU A 157 -8.71 34.77 -15.74
CA GLU A 157 -8.68 35.80 -16.80
C GLU A 157 -9.46 35.34 -18.04
N TYR A 158 -9.29 34.09 -18.44
CA TYR A 158 -10.06 33.47 -19.52
C TYR A 158 -11.58 33.51 -19.25
N GLU A 159 -12.00 33.07 -18.07
CA GLU A 159 -13.42 33.07 -17.67
C GLU A 159 -14.01 34.47 -17.69
N ARG A 160 -13.29 35.49 -17.21
CA ARG A 160 -13.70 36.90 -17.26
C ARG A 160 -13.83 37.40 -18.70
N THR A 161 -12.85 37.13 -19.53
CA THR A 161 -12.82 37.57 -20.93
C THR A 161 -13.93 36.87 -21.71
N ARG A 162 -14.15 35.58 -21.49
CA ARG A 162 -15.24 34.81 -22.10
C ARG A 162 -16.61 35.38 -21.71
N ALA A 163 -16.83 35.60 -20.40
CA ALA A 163 -18.09 36.20 -19.92
C ALA A 163 -18.34 37.58 -20.51
N MET A 164 -17.31 38.42 -20.64
CA MET A 164 -17.40 39.73 -21.27
C MET A 164 -17.77 39.63 -22.77
N MET A 165 -17.13 38.68 -23.49
CA MET A 165 -17.45 38.47 -24.92
C MET A 165 -18.85 37.91 -25.09
N GLU A 166 -19.29 36.97 -24.29
CA GLU A 166 -20.68 36.44 -24.33
C GLU A 166 -21.72 37.52 -24.04
N ALA A 167 -21.41 38.47 -23.16
CA ALA A 167 -22.27 39.62 -22.90
C ALA A 167 -22.33 40.60 -24.09
N MET A 168 -21.23 40.79 -24.82
CA MET A 168 -21.15 41.68 -26.00
C MET A 168 -21.74 41.05 -27.26
N ASP A 169 -21.71 39.71 -27.40
CA ASP A 169 -22.18 39.00 -28.60
C ASP A 169 -23.66 38.61 -28.55
N ARG A 170 -24.40 38.99 -27.48
CA ARG A 170 -25.85 38.70 -27.35
C ARG A 170 -26.70 39.21 -28.51
N ASP A 171 -26.25 40.26 -29.20
CA ASP A 171 -26.97 40.91 -30.30
C ASP A 171 -26.25 40.77 -31.66
N ARG A 172 -25.27 39.88 -31.79
CA ARG A 172 -24.44 39.80 -32.99
C ARG A 172 -24.58 38.45 -33.71
N ASP A 173 -25.11 38.51 -34.94
CA ASP A 173 -25.23 37.37 -35.86
C ASP A 173 -23.89 37.15 -36.59
N GLY A 174 -22.86 36.70 -35.87
CA GLY A 174 -21.52 36.50 -36.44
C GLY A 174 -20.76 35.32 -35.79
N PRO A 175 -19.67 34.81 -36.41
CA PRO A 175 -18.89 33.74 -35.84
C PRO A 175 -18.26 34.17 -34.49
N ARG A 176 -18.47 33.36 -33.47
CA ARG A 176 -17.87 33.56 -32.11
C ARG A 176 -16.35 33.56 -32.20
N ARG A 177 -15.75 34.55 -31.56
CA ARG A 177 -14.28 34.53 -31.37
C ARG A 177 -13.93 33.48 -30.37
N ASP A 178 -13.16 32.47 -30.81
CA ASP A 178 -12.68 31.42 -29.96
C ASP A 178 -11.38 31.89 -29.26
N ILE A 179 -11.37 31.83 -27.93
CA ILE A 179 -10.20 32.15 -27.12
C ILE A 179 -9.67 30.79 -26.66
N PRO A 180 -8.36 30.53 -26.77
CA PRO A 180 -7.80 29.27 -26.29
C PRO A 180 -7.98 29.15 -24.77
N GLU A 181 -8.53 28.03 -24.33
CA GLU A 181 -8.67 27.73 -22.91
C GLU A 181 -7.29 27.36 -22.32
N PRO A 182 -6.92 27.93 -21.17
CA PRO A 182 -5.70 27.55 -20.49
C PRO A 182 -5.71 26.07 -20.11
N SER A 183 -4.60 25.39 -20.30
CA SER A 183 -4.42 24.00 -19.91
C SER A 183 -3.34 23.87 -18.84
N PHE A 184 -3.51 22.92 -17.93
CA PHE A 184 -2.50 22.52 -16.99
C PHE A 184 -2.06 21.10 -17.34
N ASP A 185 -0.82 20.97 -17.76
CA ASP A 185 -0.24 19.68 -18.16
C ASP A 185 0.78 19.23 -17.11
N ALA A 186 0.50 18.11 -16.46
CA ALA A 186 1.40 17.47 -15.51
C ALA A 186 1.32 15.97 -15.67
N GLN A 187 2.41 15.28 -15.39
CA GLN A 187 2.48 13.82 -15.48
C GLN A 187 1.98 13.19 -14.17
N GLN A 188 1.50 11.96 -14.26
CA GLN A 188 1.18 11.18 -13.05
C GLN A 188 2.46 11.00 -12.22
N PRO A 189 2.45 11.35 -10.92
CA PRO A 189 3.64 11.29 -10.07
C PRO A 189 4.21 9.89 -9.91
N VAL A 190 3.32 8.90 -9.78
CA VAL A 190 3.65 7.49 -9.53
C VAL A 190 2.76 6.63 -10.38
N GLN A 191 3.30 5.61 -11.03
CA GLN A 191 2.54 4.65 -11.81
C GLN A 191 1.97 3.56 -10.92
N GLN A 192 2.74 3.10 -9.92
CA GLN A 192 2.36 1.97 -9.10
C GLN A 192 3.04 2.03 -7.72
N TYR A 193 2.25 1.72 -6.69
CA TYR A 193 2.79 1.33 -5.39
C TYR A 193 2.74 -0.18 -5.24
N HIS A 194 3.69 -0.77 -4.55
CA HIS A 194 3.67 -2.20 -4.27
C HIS A 194 4.41 -2.55 -2.98
N ILE A 195 4.01 -3.68 -2.39
CA ILE A 195 4.67 -4.25 -1.22
C ILE A 195 5.38 -5.55 -1.63
N ILE A 196 6.56 -5.74 -1.08
CA ILE A 196 7.35 -6.98 -1.21
C ILE A 196 7.69 -7.44 0.19
N LEU A 197 7.29 -8.67 0.55
CA LEU A 197 7.71 -9.32 1.79
C LEU A 197 8.66 -10.47 1.45
N THR A 198 9.80 -10.50 2.10
CA THR A 198 10.75 -11.63 2.03
C THR A 198 10.57 -12.52 3.25
N LEU A 199 10.32 -13.81 3.02
CA LEU A 199 10.00 -14.78 4.06
C LEU A 199 11.05 -15.88 4.14
N ASP A 200 11.26 -16.39 5.33
CA ASP A 200 11.94 -17.68 5.58
C ASP A 200 10.89 -18.78 5.65
N HIS A 201 10.41 -19.18 4.48
CA HIS A 201 9.29 -20.12 4.38
C HIS A 201 9.55 -21.14 3.26
N PRO A 202 9.31 -22.45 3.49
CA PRO A 202 9.72 -23.49 2.55
C PRO A 202 9.03 -23.43 1.19
N TYR A 203 7.85 -22.81 1.10
CA TYR A 203 7.05 -22.75 -0.13
C TYR A 203 6.82 -21.34 -0.64
N ARG A 204 7.18 -20.32 0.14
CA ARG A 204 7.02 -18.90 -0.25
C ARG A 204 8.17 -18.08 0.30
N MET A 205 9.13 -17.78 -0.53
CA MET A 205 10.28 -16.92 -0.16
C MET A 205 9.97 -15.45 -0.33
N GLU A 206 9.04 -15.12 -1.23
CA GLU A 206 8.63 -13.76 -1.52
C GLU A 206 7.11 -13.68 -1.73
N LEU A 207 6.51 -12.64 -1.20
CA LEU A 207 5.12 -12.25 -1.45
C LEU A 207 5.13 -10.83 -1.99
N ARG A 208 4.38 -10.60 -3.07
CA ARG A 208 4.26 -9.29 -3.70
C ARG A 208 2.81 -8.94 -3.91
N GLY A 209 2.43 -7.74 -3.54
CA GLY A 209 1.10 -7.17 -3.78
C GLY A 209 1.20 -5.75 -4.29
N ASP A 210 0.25 -5.37 -5.14
CA ASP A 210 0.13 -4.00 -5.65
C ASP A 210 -0.79 -3.20 -4.72
N LEU A 211 -0.48 -1.93 -4.53
CA LEU A 211 -1.20 -1.01 -3.66
C LEU A 211 -1.86 0.06 -4.53
N ASP A 212 -3.09 0.42 -4.21
CA ASP A 212 -3.79 1.48 -4.93
C ASP A 212 -3.16 2.85 -4.64
N GLY A 213 -2.77 3.53 -5.70
CA GLY A 213 -2.39 4.93 -5.65
C GLY A 213 -3.57 5.86 -5.92
N PRO A 214 -3.51 7.14 -5.55
CA PRO A 214 -4.52 8.11 -5.91
C PRO A 214 -4.61 8.30 -7.41
N ASP A 215 -5.84 8.36 -7.94
CA ASP A 215 -6.06 8.73 -9.33
C ASP A 215 -5.61 10.17 -9.59
N PHE A 216 -4.79 10.35 -10.60
CA PHE A 216 -4.35 11.65 -11.06
C PHE A 216 -5.07 12.01 -12.36
N SER A 217 -6.20 12.70 -12.23
CA SER A 217 -7.02 13.11 -13.38
C SER A 217 -6.64 14.51 -13.86
N PHE A 218 -6.29 14.64 -15.15
CA PHE A 218 -5.96 15.91 -15.79
C PHE A 218 -7.18 16.66 -16.35
N LEU A 219 -8.34 16.02 -16.43
CA LEU A 219 -9.52 16.66 -17.04
C LEU A 219 -10.02 17.86 -16.23
N VAL A 220 -9.87 17.81 -14.91
CA VAL A 220 -10.13 18.94 -14.00
C VAL A 220 -9.07 18.87 -12.90
N PRO A 221 -7.87 19.42 -13.13
CA PRO A 221 -6.78 19.28 -12.17
C PRO A 221 -7.11 20.03 -10.88
N ASP A 222 -7.16 19.30 -9.77
CA ASP A 222 -7.16 19.84 -8.41
C ASP A 222 -5.89 19.38 -7.69
N LEU A 223 -4.84 20.17 -7.84
CA LEU A 223 -3.54 19.84 -7.26
C LEU A 223 -3.58 19.79 -5.71
N PRO A 224 -4.30 20.68 -5.00
CA PRO A 224 -4.48 20.57 -3.56
C PRO A 224 -5.15 19.25 -3.14
N GLU A 225 -6.27 18.86 -3.77
CA GLU A 225 -6.98 17.63 -3.47
C GLU A 225 -6.09 16.40 -3.76
N THR A 226 -5.42 16.40 -4.92
CA THR A 226 -4.49 15.33 -5.29
C THR A 226 -3.35 15.21 -4.27
N THR A 227 -2.74 16.33 -3.88
CA THR A 227 -1.67 16.36 -2.88
C THR A 227 -2.17 15.79 -1.54
N GLN A 228 -3.38 16.11 -1.13
CA GLN A 228 -3.99 15.60 0.09
C GLN A 228 -4.18 14.07 0.03
N LYS A 229 -4.71 13.53 -1.09
CA LYS A 229 -4.87 12.08 -1.29
C LYS A 229 -3.53 11.33 -1.22
N TYR A 230 -2.46 11.90 -1.78
CA TYR A 230 -1.12 11.31 -1.65
C TYR A 230 -0.61 11.31 -0.21
N HIS A 231 -0.87 12.37 0.56
CA HIS A 231 -0.51 12.38 1.99
C HIS A 231 -1.29 11.32 2.78
N GLU A 232 -2.59 11.19 2.55
CA GLU A 232 -3.44 10.18 3.19
C GLU A 232 -2.96 8.76 2.88
N LEU A 233 -2.56 8.50 1.62
CA LEU A 233 -1.96 7.22 1.26
C LEU A 233 -0.64 6.99 2.02
N LEU A 234 0.27 7.97 2.03
CA LEU A 234 1.56 7.84 2.73
C LEU A 234 1.39 7.59 4.23
N ASP A 235 0.41 8.26 4.87
CA ASP A 235 0.07 8.02 6.27
C ASP A 235 -0.42 6.57 6.47
N SER A 236 -1.24 6.06 5.56
CA SER A 236 -1.71 4.67 5.58
C SER A 236 -0.56 3.66 5.40
N LEU A 237 0.38 3.96 4.49
CA LEU A 237 1.57 3.13 4.26
C LEU A 237 2.55 3.18 5.45
N ASP A 238 2.68 4.32 6.13
CA ASP A 238 3.47 4.43 7.37
C ASP A 238 2.88 3.52 8.47
N VAL A 239 1.55 3.51 8.63
CA VAL A 239 0.84 2.62 9.55
C VAL A 239 1.07 1.15 9.18
N LEU A 240 0.95 0.78 7.89
CA LEU A 240 1.21 -0.58 7.41
C LEU A 240 2.65 -1.00 7.74
N ALA A 241 3.64 -0.16 7.42
CA ALA A 241 5.05 -0.44 7.68
C ALA A 241 5.32 -0.66 9.18
N GLN A 242 4.78 0.20 10.05
CA GLN A 242 4.92 0.05 11.49
C GLN A 242 4.23 -1.22 12.02
N ASN A 243 3.07 -1.56 11.47
CA ASN A 243 2.35 -2.77 11.85
C ASN A 243 3.11 -4.04 11.45
N LEU A 244 3.70 -4.06 10.26
CA LEU A 244 4.59 -5.16 9.86
C LEU A 244 5.79 -5.28 10.81
N MET A 245 6.43 -4.16 11.19
CA MET A 245 7.54 -4.19 12.16
C MET A 245 7.13 -4.77 13.52
N LYS A 246 5.91 -4.50 14.00
CA LYS A 246 5.41 -5.07 15.26
C LYS A 246 5.36 -6.59 15.26
N LEU A 247 5.17 -7.22 14.09
CA LEU A 247 5.07 -8.67 13.98
C LEU A 247 6.42 -9.38 14.16
N PHE A 248 7.51 -8.84 13.60
CA PHE A 248 8.79 -9.56 13.60
C PHE A 248 9.94 -8.83 14.27
N ALA A 249 9.87 -7.51 14.41
CA ALA A 249 10.93 -6.71 15.01
C ALA A 249 10.36 -5.53 15.86
N PRO A 250 9.54 -5.80 16.90
CA PRO A 250 8.78 -4.77 17.62
C PRO A 250 9.65 -3.74 18.35
N ASN A 251 10.90 -4.08 18.65
CA ASN A 251 11.84 -3.19 19.35
C ASN A 251 12.91 -2.58 18.44
N ALA A 252 12.82 -2.80 17.12
CA ALA A 252 13.78 -2.29 16.18
C ALA A 252 13.64 -0.77 15.98
N PRO A 253 14.74 -0.03 15.77
CA PRO A 253 14.68 1.43 15.63
C PRO A 253 13.98 1.85 14.33
N ILE A 254 13.28 2.99 14.37
CA ILE A 254 12.72 3.64 13.19
C ILE A 254 13.63 4.78 12.78
N GLN A 255 14.14 4.74 11.56
CA GLN A 255 15.00 5.75 10.97
C GLN A 255 14.23 6.50 9.88
N LYS A 256 13.88 7.77 10.13
CA LYS A 256 13.26 8.64 9.13
C LYS A 256 14.35 9.50 8.48
N MET A 257 14.45 9.46 7.15
CA MET A 257 15.28 10.41 6.42
C MET A 257 14.53 11.73 6.27
N ASP A 258 15.21 12.83 6.51
CA ASP A 258 14.66 14.13 6.18
C ASP A 258 14.69 14.37 4.65
N SER A 259 13.83 15.25 4.17
CA SER A 259 13.68 15.59 2.74
C SER A 259 14.95 16.21 2.12
N THR A 260 16.02 16.39 2.88
CA THR A 260 17.30 16.97 2.45
C THR A 260 18.42 15.93 2.25
N GLY A 261 18.16 14.64 2.52
CA GLY A 261 19.13 13.56 2.31
C GLY A 261 20.35 13.58 3.25
N THR A 262 20.26 14.32 4.37
CA THR A 262 21.36 14.50 5.32
C THR A 262 20.99 13.83 6.64
N GLN A 263 21.62 12.70 6.91
CA GLN A 263 21.65 11.87 8.14
C GLN A 263 20.31 11.42 8.74
N PRO A 264 20.22 10.14 9.14
CA PRO A 264 19.03 9.59 9.79
C PRO A 264 18.83 10.24 11.17
N LEU A 265 17.65 10.82 11.38
CA LEU A 265 17.18 11.17 12.72
C LEU A 265 16.85 9.86 13.45
N GLN A 266 17.72 9.43 14.37
CA GLN A 266 17.41 8.34 15.28
C GLN A 266 16.27 8.77 16.20
N VAL A 267 15.07 8.30 15.91
CA VAL A 267 13.96 8.42 16.85
C VAL A 267 14.03 7.24 17.81
N THR A 268 14.78 7.39 18.90
CA THR A 268 14.64 6.50 20.05
C THR A 268 13.28 6.76 20.69
N PRO A 269 12.49 5.75 21.03
CA PRO A 269 11.27 5.94 21.79
C PRO A 269 11.67 6.45 23.19
N ALA A 270 11.46 7.74 23.44
CA ALA A 270 11.63 8.32 24.76
C ALA A 270 10.37 8.04 25.60
N PRO A 271 10.52 7.70 26.89
CA PRO A 271 9.39 7.60 27.79
C PRO A 271 8.74 8.98 27.93
N ALA A 272 7.41 9.01 27.87
CA ALA A 272 6.59 10.21 27.95
C ALA A 272 6.95 11.06 29.18
N ALA A 273 7.41 12.29 28.95
CA ALA A 273 7.55 13.29 29.98
C ALA A 273 6.78 14.57 29.59
N PRO A 274 5.97 15.16 30.46
CA PRO A 274 5.09 16.29 30.16
C PRO A 274 5.81 17.66 30.02
N ALA A 275 7.12 17.71 30.08
CA ALA A 275 7.90 18.95 30.02
C ALA A 275 8.13 19.52 28.61
N ASP A 276 7.89 18.78 27.55
CA ASP A 276 8.27 19.18 26.18
C ASP A 276 7.17 19.93 25.41
N ALA A 277 5.90 19.75 25.79
CA ALA A 277 4.78 20.38 25.11
C ALA A 277 4.83 21.92 25.19
N VAL A 278 5.33 22.48 26.29
CA VAL A 278 5.45 23.94 26.50
C VAL A 278 6.55 24.53 25.59
N ALA A 279 7.69 23.83 25.46
CA ALA A 279 8.78 24.26 24.60
C ALA A 279 8.40 24.21 23.12
N GLU A 280 7.63 23.19 22.74
CA GLU A 280 7.12 23.03 21.38
C GLU A 280 6.07 24.09 21.02
N ILE A 281 5.15 24.38 21.93
CA ILE A 281 4.18 25.49 21.77
C ILE A 281 4.90 26.84 21.60
N GLN A 282 5.99 27.08 22.33
CA GLN A 282 6.79 28.30 22.17
C GLN A 282 7.47 28.37 20.81
N ARG A 283 7.99 27.26 20.26
CA ARG A 283 8.55 27.20 18.90
C ARG A 283 7.50 27.50 17.84
N PHE A 284 6.32 26.92 17.93
CA PHE A 284 5.22 27.20 17.01
C PHE A 284 4.75 28.65 17.10
N LYS A 285 4.74 29.25 18.27
CA LYS A 285 4.42 30.66 18.44
C LYS A 285 5.44 31.56 17.71
N THR A 286 6.72 31.22 17.79
CA THR A 286 7.77 31.97 17.04
C THR A 286 7.56 31.89 15.53
N LEU A 287 7.07 30.75 15.00
CA LEU A 287 6.75 30.58 13.59
C LEU A 287 5.54 31.42 13.15
N VAL A 288 4.55 31.61 14.04
CA VAL A 288 3.44 32.57 13.80
C VAL A 288 3.97 34.00 13.76
N ASP A 289 4.79 34.40 14.72
CA ASP A 289 5.36 35.74 14.83
C ASP A 289 6.27 36.07 13.61
N GLN A 290 6.85 35.03 12.97
CA GLN A 290 7.61 35.12 11.72
C GLN A 290 6.74 35.05 10.46
N GLY A 291 5.42 34.84 10.57
CA GLY A 291 4.50 34.70 9.45
C GLY A 291 4.66 33.43 8.62
N ILE A 292 5.31 32.41 9.17
CA ILE A 292 5.58 31.12 8.50
C ILE A 292 4.34 30.21 8.57
N ILE A 293 3.60 30.27 9.68
CA ILE A 293 2.32 29.56 9.87
C ILE A 293 1.24 30.53 10.32
N THR A 294 -0.02 30.17 10.07
CA THR A 294 -1.18 30.98 10.48
C THR A 294 -1.55 30.78 11.94
N GLU A 295 -2.30 31.71 12.54
CA GLU A 295 -2.83 31.54 13.92
C GLU A 295 -3.78 30.35 14.04
N GLU A 296 -4.47 29.98 12.95
CA GLU A 296 -5.38 28.85 12.92
C GLU A 296 -4.61 27.52 12.97
N GLU A 297 -3.53 27.39 12.20
CA GLU A 297 -2.62 26.24 12.23
C GLU A 297 -1.92 26.08 13.58
N PHE A 298 -1.51 27.18 14.17
CA PHE A 298 -0.97 27.18 15.53
C PHE A 298 -1.99 26.71 16.56
N THR A 299 -3.25 27.17 16.46
CA THR A 299 -4.31 26.81 17.40
C THR A 299 -4.66 25.32 17.29
N ALA A 300 -4.69 24.78 16.07
CA ALA A 300 -4.90 23.35 15.83
C ALA A 300 -3.76 22.50 16.42
N LYS A 301 -2.51 22.90 16.18
CA LYS A 301 -1.33 22.22 16.71
C LYS A 301 -1.23 22.30 18.25
N LYS A 302 -1.58 23.44 18.82
CA LYS A 302 -1.64 23.62 20.27
C LYS A 302 -2.66 22.70 20.95
N ARG A 303 -3.85 22.52 20.35
CA ARG A 303 -4.84 21.55 20.84
C ARG A 303 -4.31 20.12 20.80
N GLN A 304 -3.68 19.74 19.71
CA GLN A 304 -3.07 18.42 19.54
C GLN A 304 -1.99 18.15 20.60
N LEU A 305 -1.12 19.13 20.89
CA LEU A 305 -0.04 19.00 21.88
C LEU A 305 -0.55 18.98 23.34
N LEU A 306 -1.68 19.62 23.59
CA LEU A 306 -2.30 19.67 24.92
C LEU A 306 -3.33 18.55 25.15
N GLY A 307 -3.67 17.77 24.11
CA GLY A 307 -4.64 16.68 24.19
C GLY A 307 -6.08 17.13 24.46
N ILE A 308 -6.46 18.36 24.01
CA ILE A 308 -7.79 18.98 24.20
C ILE A 308 -8.44 19.35 22.89
#